data_23d2228dce250608649f4cbce4d7d24a
#
_entry.id   23d2228dce250608649f4cbce4d7d24a
#
_cell.length_a   1.000
_cell.length_b   1.000
_cell.length_c   1.000
_cell.angle_alpha   90.00
_cell.angle_beta   90.00
_cell.angle_gamma   90.00
#
_symmetry.space_group_name_H-M   'P 1'
#
loop_
_entity.id
_entity.type
_entity.pdbx_description
1 polymer ?
#
loop_
_entity_poly.entity_id
_entity_poly.type
_entity_poly.pdbx_seq_one_letter_code
_entity_poly.pdbx_strand_id
1 'polypeptide(L)'
;MNIQAEILKSIEIMVQKALRKYERTEMAAVVEAVNGDKYTVTIDGYKYEVKDGINLNPSVGTPVWVKLPNGTGNMTGAYIMAKR
;
A
#
# COMPACT_ATOMS: atom_id res chain seq x y z
N MET A 1 36.69 17.33 6.33
CA MET A 1 35.54 16.42 6.19
C MET A 1 35.02 16.02 7.55
N ASN A 2 33.78 16.21 7.80
CA ASN A 2 33.19 15.90 9.10
C ASN A 2 32.42 14.57 9.01
N ILE A 3 33.06 13.48 9.42
CA ILE A 3 32.52 12.12 9.38
C ILE A 3 31.27 12.00 10.24
N GLN A 4 31.22 12.68 11.39
CA GLN A 4 30.06 12.67 12.28
C GLN A 4 28.83 13.29 11.64
N ALA A 5 28.96 14.38 10.89
CA ALA A 5 27.87 15.02 10.19
C ALA A 5 27.32 14.12 9.07
N GLU A 6 28.17 13.38 8.37
CA GLU A 6 27.74 12.44 7.34
C GLU A 6 26.96 11.26 7.92
N ILE A 7 27.42 10.72 9.05
CA ILE A 7 26.73 9.63 9.76
C ILE A 7 25.35 10.09 10.23
N LEU A 8 25.26 11.26 10.86
CA LEU A 8 24.00 11.83 11.34
C LEU A 8 23.02 12.06 10.20
N LYS A 9 23.48 12.56 9.06
CA LYS A 9 22.66 12.79 7.88
C LYS A 9 22.11 11.47 7.33
N SER A 10 22.92 10.41 7.27
CA SER A 10 22.50 9.09 6.82
C SER A 10 21.41 8.49 7.74
N ILE A 11 21.57 8.61 9.05
CA ILE A 11 20.58 8.16 10.04
C ILE A 11 19.27 8.93 9.87
N GLU A 12 19.33 10.25 9.69
CA GLU A 12 18.15 11.08 9.48
C GLU A 12 17.35 10.66 8.24
N ILE A 13 18.04 10.41 7.12
CA ILE A 13 17.39 9.93 5.88
C ILE A 13 16.73 8.59 6.09
N MET A 14 17.35 7.65 6.79
CA MET A 14 16.79 6.34 7.08
C MET A 14 15.55 6.45 7.96
N VAL A 15 15.54 7.29 8.97
CA VAL A 15 14.40 7.54 9.85
C VAL A 15 13.24 8.15 9.05
N GLN A 16 13.49 9.13 8.19
CA GLN A 16 12.45 9.73 7.35
C GLN A 16 11.80 8.70 6.40
N LYS A 17 12.59 7.84 5.78
CA LYS A 17 12.07 6.78 4.91
C LYS A 17 11.23 5.78 5.70
N ALA A 18 11.64 5.40 6.90
CA ALA A 18 10.89 4.51 7.78
C ALA A 18 9.55 5.14 8.19
N LEU A 19 9.55 6.41 8.59
CA LEU A 19 8.33 7.14 8.95
C LEU A 19 7.34 7.22 7.79
N ARG A 20 7.81 7.53 6.58
CA ARG A 20 6.96 7.57 5.39
C ARG A 20 6.31 6.22 5.12
N LYS A 21 7.03 5.13 5.29
CA LYS A 21 6.51 3.78 5.13
C LYS A 21 5.42 3.49 6.17
N TYR A 22 5.62 3.89 7.42
CA TYR A 22 4.67 3.66 8.51
C TYR A 22 3.42 4.55 8.43
N GLU A 23 3.53 5.73 7.85
CA GLU A 23 2.39 6.65 7.67
C GLU A 23 1.54 6.30 6.46
N ARG A 24 2.01 5.41 5.60
CA ARG A 24 1.34 5.07 4.35
C ARG A 24 0.14 4.17 4.61
N THR A 25 -1.06 4.71 4.47
CA THR A 25 -2.33 3.99 4.62
C THR A 25 -3.00 3.69 3.29
N GLU A 26 -2.41 4.14 2.18
CA GLU A 26 -2.90 3.91 0.82
C GLU A 26 -1.81 3.22 0.01
N MET A 27 -2.17 2.13 -0.66
CA MET A 27 -1.22 1.33 -1.42
C MET A 27 -1.65 1.21 -2.87
N ALA A 28 -0.68 1.38 -3.77
CA ALA A 28 -0.89 1.11 -5.18
C ALA A 28 -0.98 -0.41 -5.40
N ALA A 29 -2.00 -0.85 -6.09
CA ALA A 29 -2.26 -2.26 -6.33
C ALA A 29 -2.76 -2.49 -7.76
N VAL A 30 -2.71 -3.75 -8.19
CA VAL A 30 -3.30 -4.20 -9.46
C VAL A 30 -4.21 -5.38 -9.16
N VAL A 31 -5.42 -5.38 -9.73
CA VAL A 31 -6.37 -6.48 -9.58
C VAL A 31 -5.86 -7.68 -10.37
N GLU A 32 -5.68 -8.81 -9.70
CA GLU A 32 -5.21 -10.06 -10.30
C GLU A 32 -6.32 -11.08 -10.52
N ALA A 33 -7.33 -11.08 -9.64
CA ALA A 33 -8.46 -12.01 -9.74
C ALA A 33 -9.69 -11.40 -9.07
N VAL A 34 -10.86 -11.86 -9.51
CA VAL A 34 -12.16 -11.50 -8.93
C VAL A 34 -12.78 -12.76 -8.33
N ASN A 35 -13.05 -12.73 -7.02
CA ASN A 35 -13.54 -13.87 -6.26
C ASN A 35 -14.88 -13.51 -5.60
N GLY A 36 -15.97 -13.49 -6.37
CA GLY A 36 -17.28 -13.08 -5.85
C GLY A 36 -17.29 -11.59 -5.49
N ASP A 37 -17.45 -11.27 -4.21
CA ASP A 37 -17.44 -9.90 -3.70
C ASP A 37 -16.05 -9.41 -3.27
N LYS A 38 -15.03 -10.25 -3.42
CA LYS A 38 -13.65 -9.95 -3.04
C LYS A 38 -12.74 -9.93 -4.26
N TYR A 39 -11.64 -9.22 -4.13
CA TYR A 39 -10.65 -9.05 -5.20
C TYR A 39 -9.29 -9.43 -4.69
N THR A 40 -8.58 -10.25 -5.47
CA THR A 40 -7.16 -10.50 -5.21
C THR A 40 -6.36 -9.40 -5.89
N VAL A 41 -5.57 -8.67 -5.10
CA VAL A 41 -4.72 -7.59 -5.60
C VAL A 41 -3.26 -7.87 -5.29
N THR A 42 -2.37 -7.38 -6.15
CA THR A 42 -0.92 -7.43 -5.93
C THR A 42 -0.43 -6.10 -5.43
N ILE A 43 0.25 -6.11 -4.29
CA ILE A 43 0.90 -4.95 -3.68
C ILE A 43 2.35 -5.33 -3.39
N ASP A 44 3.32 -4.65 -4.00
CA ASP A 44 4.76 -4.89 -3.83
C ASP A 44 5.15 -6.37 -4.04
N GLY A 45 4.53 -7.04 -5.02
CA GLY A 45 4.81 -8.43 -5.36
C GLY A 45 4.08 -9.47 -4.50
N TYR A 46 3.30 -9.05 -3.52
CA TYR A 46 2.51 -9.93 -2.67
C TYR A 46 1.03 -9.84 -3.02
N LYS A 47 0.32 -10.96 -2.89
CA LYS A 47 -1.11 -11.04 -3.19
C LYS A 47 -1.92 -10.92 -1.91
N TYR A 48 -2.98 -10.10 -1.96
CA TYR A 48 -3.89 -9.88 -0.84
C TYR A 48 -5.32 -9.92 -1.33
N GLU A 49 -6.24 -10.32 -0.46
CA GLU A 49 -7.66 -10.31 -0.75
C GLU A 49 -8.31 -9.10 -0.08
N VAL A 50 -9.00 -8.27 -0.86
CA VAL A 50 -9.60 -7.02 -0.39
C VAL A 50 -11.04 -6.90 -0.90
N LYS A 51 -11.83 -6.04 -0.25
CA LYS A 51 -13.18 -5.70 -0.68
C LYS A 51 -13.18 -4.51 -1.63
N ASP A 52 -14.24 -4.39 -2.43
CA ASP A 52 -14.49 -3.20 -3.23
C ASP A 52 -15.27 -2.18 -2.38
N GLY A 53 -14.60 -1.14 -1.92
CA GLY A 53 -15.19 -0.15 -1.01
C GLY A 53 -16.06 0.90 -1.69
N ILE A 54 -16.07 0.97 -3.02
CA ILE A 54 -16.75 2.05 -3.76
C ILE A 54 -17.62 1.54 -4.93
N ASN A 55 -17.90 0.24 -4.98
CA ASN A 55 -18.60 -0.39 -6.11
C ASN A 55 -17.95 -0.07 -7.47
N LEU A 56 -16.62 -0.07 -7.50
CA LEU A 56 -15.85 0.18 -8.72
C LEU A 56 -16.00 -0.97 -9.72
N ASN A 57 -16.17 -2.19 -9.21
CA ASN A 57 -16.22 -3.43 -10.00
C ASN A 57 -15.04 -3.56 -10.97
N PRO A 58 -13.80 -3.44 -10.50
CA PRO A 58 -12.63 -3.46 -11.38
C PRO A 58 -12.46 -4.83 -12.02
N SER A 59 -12.04 -4.84 -13.27
CA SER A 59 -11.65 -6.06 -13.97
C SER A 59 -10.20 -6.45 -13.65
N VAL A 60 -9.83 -7.69 -13.98
CA VAL A 60 -8.44 -8.15 -13.86
C VAL A 60 -7.52 -7.24 -14.67
N GLY A 61 -6.40 -6.86 -14.09
CA GLY A 61 -5.43 -5.95 -14.71
C GLY A 61 -5.66 -4.47 -14.38
N THR A 62 -6.78 -4.13 -13.71
CA THR A 62 -7.08 -2.73 -13.37
C THR A 62 -6.17 -2.25 -12.24
N PRO A 63 -5.42 -1.14 -12.43
CA PRO A 63 -4.68 -0.53 -11.34
C PRO A 63 -5.63 0.23 -10.41
N VAL A 64 -5.46 0.02 -9.11
CA VAL A 64 -6.33 0.60 -8.07
C VAL A 64 -5.52 1.12 -6.89
N TRP A 65 -6.16 1.93 -6.05
CA TRP A 65 -5.65 2.30 -4.73
C TRP A 65 -6.40 1.51 -3.66
N VAL A 66 -5.64 0.93 -2.73
CA VAL A 66 -6.18 0.17 -1.59
C VAL A 66 -5.95 0.98 -0.31
N LYS A 67 -7.00 1.16 0.46
CA LYS A 67 -6.96 1.84 1.77
C LYS A 67 -6.76 0.83 2.89
N LEU A 68 -5.86 1.16 3.81
CA LEU A 68 -5.57 0.37 5.01
C LEU A 68 -6.16 1.08 6.25
N PRO A 69 -7.42 0.81 6.62
CA PRO A 69 -8.08 1.58 7.69
C PRO A 69 -7.49 1.34 9.07
N ASN A 70 -6.81 0.21 9.27
CA ASN A 70 -6.21 -0.16 10.55
C ASN A 70 -4.71 0.15 10.62
N GLY A 71 -4.23 1.01 9.75
CA GLY A 71 -2.85 1.50 9.74
C GLY A 71 -1.94 0.73 8.81
N THR A 72 -0.73 1.25 8.69
CA THR A 72 0.30 0.75 7.78
C THR A 72 0.67 -0.69 8.09
N GLY A 73 0.74 -1.51 7.05
CA GLY A 73 1.12 -2.92 7.16
C GLY A 73 0.01 -3.83 7.69
N ASN A 74 -1.15 -3.28 8.02
CA ASN A 74 -2.29 -4.06 8.49
C ASN A 74 -3.35 -4.17 7.40
N MET A 75 -3.48 -5.36 6.81
CA MET A 75 -4.44 -5.60 5.73
C MET A 75 -5.86 -5.89 6.23
N THR A 76 -6.09 -5.94 7.55
CA THR A 76 -7.42 -6.17 8.11
C THR A 76 -8.36 -5.02 7.72
N GLY A 77 -9.47 -5.35 7.07
CA GLY A 77 -10.44 -4.38 6.60
C GLY A 77 -10.00 -3.57 5.38
N ALA A 78 -8.89 -3.90 4.74
CA ALA A 78 -8.43 -3.21 3.54
C ALA A 78 -9.47 -3.28 2.43
N TYR A 79 -9.61 -2.18 1.67
CA TYR A 79 -10.59 -2.09 0.59
C TYR A 79 -10.07 -1.23 -0.55
N ILE A 80 -10.63 -1.47 -1.75
CA ILE A 80 -10.35 -0.65 -2.93
C ILE A 80 -11.05 0.69 -2.75
N MET A 81 -10.29 1.78 -2.81
CA MET A 81 -10.82 3.13 -2.59
C MET A 81 -10.92 3.99 -3.85
N ALA A 82 -10.16 3.66 -4.89
CA ALA A 82 -10.15 4.41 -6.14
C ALA A 82 -9.46 3.63 -7.25
N LYS A 83 -9.74 4.02 -8.50
CA LYS A 83 -8.99 3.57 -9.67
C LYS A 83 -7.79 4.49 -9.88
N ARG A 84 -6.66 3.91 -10.21
CA ARG A 84 -5.45 4.69 -10.56
C ARG A 84 -5.49 5.22 -11.96
#